data_440872dd420c4cce686e22cae0f5997f
#
_entry.id   440872dd420c4cce686e22cae0f5997f
#
_cell.length_a   1.000
_cell.length_b   1.000
_cell.length_c   1.000
_cell.angle_alpha   90.00
_cell.angle_beta   90.00
_cell.angle_gamma   90.00
#
_symmetry.space_group_name_H-M   'P 1'
#
loop_
_entity.id
_entity.type
_entity.pdbx_description
1 polymer ?
#
loop_
_entity_poly.entity_id
_entity_poly.type
_entity_poly.pdbx_seq_one_letter_code
_entity_poly.pdbx_strand_id
1 'polypeptide(L)'
;MDNKFENFTVTVLKLNKLVQKIKLYEMDSYGLKAIHVMCIYYAGGGPVTAGELCKLTYEDKAAISRALSLLKERGFINYDGGKYNAVVTLTEEGVKLYQFIMEKADAAVNAAAGDITYEEHVIFNKVLSSVAKNLESYYNGLIKK
;
A
#
# COMPACT_ATOMS: atom_id res chain seq x y z
N MET A 1 -12.99 17.55 27.43
CA MET A 1 -13.66 17.49 26.10
C MET A 1 -12.84 16.57 25.21
N ASP A 2 -13.44 15.50 24.77
CA ASP A 2 -12.74 14.55 23.90
C ASP A 2 -12.45 15.24 22.54
N ASN A 3 -11.20 15.49 22.24
CA ASN A 3 -10.83 16.13 20.99
C ASN A 3 -10.83 15.09 19.88
N LYS A 4 -11.98 14.89 19.25
CA LYS A 4 -12.16 13.90 18.17
C LYS A 4 -11.16 14.06 17.02
N PHE A 5 -10.81 15.31 16.70
CA PHE A 5 -9.80 15.58 15.67
C PHE A 5 -8.43 15.06 16.07
N GLU A 6 -7.99 15.34 17.30
CA GLU A 6 -6.69 14.89 17.80
C GLU A 6 -6.64 13.36 17.91
N ASN A 7 -7.66 12.76 18.51
CA ASN A 7 -7.71 11.31 18.70
C ASN A 7 -7.77 10.52 17.38
N PHE A 8 -8.49 11.02 16.40
CA PHE A 8 -8.60 10.33 15.11
C PHE A 8 -7.50 10.76 14.13
N THR A 9 -7.47 12.05 13.76
CA THR A 9 -6.62 12.53 12.68
C THR A 9 -5.13 12.41 13.01
N VAL A 10 -4.73 12.84 14.21
CA VAL A 10 -3.33 12.81 14.63
C VAL A 10 -2.83 11.36 14.74
N THR A 11 -3.64 10.46 15.30
CA THR A 11 -3.28 9.05 15.41
C THR A 11 -3.15 8.38 14.05
N VAL A 12 -4.08 8.63 13.14
CA VAL A 12 -4.02 8.10 11.76
C VAL A 12 -2.76 8.58 11.03
N LEU A 13 -2.44 9.88 11.14
CA LEU A 13 -1.22 10.43 10.55
C LEU A 13 0.04 9.82 11.15
N LYS A 14 0.07 9.62 12.47
CA LYS A 14 1.19 8.98 13.17
C LYS A 14 1.37 7.54 12.69
N LEU A 15 0.29 6.75 12.62
CA LEU A 15 0.31 5.38 12.11
C LEU A 15 0.83 5.33 10.68
N ASN A 16 0.34 6.20 9.80
CA ASN A 16 0.81 6.28 8.42
C ASN A 16 2.32 6.58 8.36
N LYS A 17 2.81 7.55 9.13
CA LYS A 17 4.24 7.88 9.17
C LYS A 17 5.09 6.71 9.65
N LEU A 18 4.65 5.99 10.68
CA LEU A 18 5.36 4.81 11.19
C LEU A 18 5.41 3.68 10.16
N VAL A 19 4.29 3.40 9.51
CA VAL A 19 4.23 2.39 8.43
C VAL A 19 5.19 2.75 7.29
N GLN A 20 5.22 4.02 6.87
CA GLN A 20 6.14 4.47 5.81
C GLN A 20 7.60 4.34 6.23
N LYS A 21 7.95 4.71 7.46
CA LYS A 21 9.32 4.57 8.00
C LYS A 21 9.77 3.11 8.07
N ILE A 22 8.88 2.20 8.49
CA ILE A 22 9.18 0.76 8.55
C ILE A 22 9.41 0.22 7.14
N LYS A 23 8.55 0.54 6.17
CA LYS A 23 8.72 0.14 4.77
C LYS A 23 10.06 0.64 4.20
N LEU A 24 10.41 1.88 4.45
CA LEU A 24 11.66 2.46 3.96
C LEU A 24 12.88 1.75 4.56
N TYR A 25 12.86 1.52 5.87
CA TYR A 25 13.93 0.82 6.58
C TYR A 25 14.11 -0.61 6.09
N GLU A 26 13.03 -1.38 5.99
CA GLU A 26 13.06 -2.78 5.55
C GLU A 26 13.47 -2.94 4.07
N MET A 27 13.19 -1.94 3.25
CA MET A 27 13.51 -1.95 1.82
C MET A 27 14.81 -1.23 1.47
N ASP A 28 15.57 -0.75 2.45
CA ASP A 28 16.81 0.00 2.23
C ASP A 28 17.84 -0.79 1.40
N SER A 29 17.99 -2.09 1.68
CA SER A 29 18.90 -2.98 0.94
C SER A 29 18.52 -3.12 -0.56
N TYR A 30 17.26 -2.90 -0.90
CA TYR A 30 16.79 -2.90 -2.29
C TYR A 30 16.78 -1.51 -2.93
N GLY A 31 16.98 -0.45 -2.14
CA GLY A 31 16.86 0.94 -2.60
C GLY A 31 15.45 1.28 -3.09
N LEU A 32 14.43 0.64 -2.52
CA LEU A 32 13.02 0.82 -2.88
C LEU A 32 12.30 1.73 -1.88
N LYS A 33 11.38 2.53 -2.42
CA LYS A 33 10.48 3.40 -1.64
C LYS A 33 9.13 2.72 -1.42
N ALA A 34 8.31 3.31 -0.56
CA ALA A 34 6.98 2.79 -0.25
C ALA A 34 6.09 2.59 -1.48
N ILE A 35 6.15 3.47 -2.47
CA ILE A 35 5.39 3.33 -3.72
C ILE A 35 5.77 2.05 -4.49
N HIS A 36 7.05 1.71 -4.54
CA HIS A 36 7.52 0.48 -5.19
C HIS A 36 7.01 -0.76 -4.46
N VAL A 37 7.07 -0.73 -3.13
CA VAL A 37 6.54 -1.82 -2.28
C VAL A 37 5.06 -2.05 -2.56
N MET A 38 4.28 -0.99 -2.66
CA MET A 38 2.84 -1.10 -2.93
C MET A 38 2.55 -1.64 -4.34
N CYS A 39 3.32 -1.24 -5.35
CA CYS A 39 3.19 -1.80 -6.69
C CYS A 39 3.46 -3.31 -6.71
N ILE A 40 4.52 -3.76 -6.05
CA ILE A 40 4.86 -5.19 -5.93
C ILE A 40 3.78 -5.93 -5.16
N TYR A 41 3.28 -5.37 -4.06
CA TYR A 41 2.22 -5.97 -3.25
C TYR A 41 0.96 -6.25 -4.07
N TYR A 42 0.47 -5.25 -4.78
CA TYR A 42 -0.74 -5.42 -5.61
C TYR A 42 -0.52 -6.34 -6.80
N ALA A 43 0.63 -6.26 -7.46
CA ALA A 43 0.97 -7.17 -8.57
C ALA A 43 1.14 -8.62 -8.11
N GLY A 44 1.55 -8.83 -6.85
CA GLY A 44 1.63 -10.16 -6.24
C GLY A 44 0.27 -10.82 -5.99
N GLY A 45 -0.78 -10.02 -5.86
CA GLY A 45 -2.16 -10.50 -5.75
C GLY A 45 -2.79 -10.91 -7.07
N GLY A 46 -2.15 -10.63 -8.20
CA GLY A 46 -2.62 -10.92 -9.55
C GLY A 46 -2.29 -9.79 -10.52
N PRO A 47 -2.57 -9.99 -11.83
CA PRO A 47 -2.34 -8.95 -12.83
C PRO A 47 -3.07 -7.65 -12.49
N VAL A 48 -2.38 -6.51 -12.62
CA VAL A 48 -2.93 -5.19 -12.29
C VAL A 48 -2.47 -4.16 -13.32
N THR A 49 -3.31 -3.20 -13.67
CA THR A 49 -2.96 -2.11 -14.58
C THR A 49 -2.40 -0.89 -13.82
N ALA A 50 -1.69 -0.03 -14.52
CA ALA A 50 -1.22 1.24 -13.95
C ALA A 50 -2.37 2.11 -13.44
N GLY A 51 -3.50 2.14 -14.15
CA GLY A 51 -4.72 2.85 -13.73
C GLY A 51 -5.32 2.31 -12.43
N GLU A 52 -5.35 0.99 -12.28
CA GLU A 52 -5.78 0.35 -11.04
C GLU A 52 -4.83 0.65 -9.88
N LEU A 53 -3.51 0.63 -10.13
CA LEU A 53 -2.52 1.01 -9.12
C LEU A 53 -2.71 2.45 -8.63
N CYS A 54 -3.00 3.40 -9.52
CA CYS A 54 -3.31 4.78 -9.12
C CYS A 54 -4.49 4.84 -8.14
N LYS A 55 -5.56 4.09 -8.42
CA LYS A 55 -6.75 4.04 -7.55
C LYS A 55 -6.47 3.38 -6.21
N LEU A 56 -5.74 2.25 -6.22
CA LEU A 56 -5.45 1.45 -5.02
C LEU A 56 -4.45 2.14 -4.09
N THR A 57 -3.47 2.85 -4.65
CA THR A 57 -2.40 3.50 -3.86
C THR A 57 -2.69 4.96 -3.55
N TYR A 58 -3.69 5.57 -4.18
CA TYR A 58 -3.96 7.02 -4.13
C TYR A 58 -2.80 7.87 -4.66
N GLU A 59 -1.91 7.27 -5.46
CA GLU A 59 -0.82 7.97 -6.12
C GLU A 59 -1.22 8.47 -7.52
N ASP A 60 -0.58 9.52 -7.98
CA ASP A 60 -0.84 10.05 -9.32
C ASP A 60 -0.19 9.20 -10.42
N LYS A 61 -0.67 9.40 -11.64
CA LYS A 61 -0.22 8.66 -12.83
C LYS A 61 1.29 8.79 -13.07
N ALA A 62 1.87 9.96 -12.85
CA ALA A 62 3.29 10.20 -13.06
C ALA A 62 4.15 9.45 -12.04
N ALA A 63 3.72 9.43 -10.77
CA ALA A 63 4.40 8.69 -9.71
C ALA A 63 4.37 7.19 -9.97
N ILE A 64 3.21 6.63 -10.33
CA ILE A 64 3.08 5.21 -10.69
C ILE A 64 3.92 4.87 -11.93
N SER A 65 3.89 5.69 -12.97
CA SER A 65 4.69 5.46 -14.17
C SER A 65 6.18 5.39 -13.88
N ARG A 66 6.71 6.32 -13.06
CA ARG A 66 8.12 6.29 -12.64
C ARG A 66 8.45 5.05 -11.80
N ALA A 67 7.55 4.67 -10.90
CA ALA A 67 7.73 3.48 -10.07
C ALA A 67 7.78 2.20 -10.90
N LEU A 68 6.87 2.04 -11.86
CA LEU A 68 6.83 0.88 -12.77
C LEU A 68 8.06 0.83 -13.67
N SER A 69 8.54 1.97 -14.18
CA SER A 69 9.76 2.04 -14.97
C SER A 69 10.97 1.54 -14.19
N LEU A 70 11.13 1.96 -12.95
CA LEU A 70 12.22 1.51 -12.09
C LEU A 70 12.12 0.02 -11.76
N LEU A 71 10.94 -0.46 -11.43
CA LEU A 71 10.73 -1.88 -11.11
C LEU A 71 10.98 -2.78 -12.34
N LYS A 72 10.58 -2.33 -13.52
CA LYS A 72 10.88 -3.02 -14.79
C LYS A 72 12.37 -3.05 -15.07
N GLU A 73 13.05 -1.91 -14.95
CA GLU A 73 14.50 -1.80 -15.17
C GLU A 73 15.27 -2.74 -14.24
N ARG A 74 14.82 -2.89 -12.99
CA ARG A 74 15.43 -3.80 -12.02
C ARG A 74 15.00 -5.26 -12.17
N GLY A 75 14.13 -5.58 -13.14
CA GLY A 75 13.74 -6.94 -13.43
C GLY A 75 12.72 -7.57 -12.47
N PHE A 76 11.98 -6.76 -11.72
CA PHE A 76 10.97 -7.25 -10.78
C PHE A 76 9.60 -7.45 -11.42
N ILE A 77 9.30 -6.74 -12.49
CA ILE A 77 8.00 -6.79 -13.16
C ILE A 77 8.14 -6.92 -14.67
N ASN A 78 7.11 -7.53 -15.29
CA ASN A 78 6.83 -7.43 -16.71
C ASN A 78 5.78 -6.33 -16.91
N TYR A 79 6.10 -5.36 -17.75
CA TYR A 79 5.23 -4.23 -18.02
C TYR A 79 5.59 -3.58 -19.34
N ASP A 80 4.62 -3.46 -20.25
CA ASP A 80 4.76 -2.74 -21.50
C ASP A 80 3.96 -1.43 -21.45
N GLY A 81 4.59 -0.38 -20.94
CA GLY A 81 3.96 0.94 -20.76
C GLY A 81 3.55 1.65 -22.04
N GLY A 82 3.98 1.15 -23.23
CA GLY A 82 3.54 1.67 -24.53
C GLY A 82 2.19 1.14 -25.00
N LYS A 83 1.65 0.11 -24.35
CA LYS A 83 0.35 -0.48 -24.68
C LYS A 83 -0.77 0.08 -23.82
N TYR A 84 -1.94 0.26 -24.46
CA TYR A 84 -3.16 0.64 -23.74
C TYR A 84 -3.58 -0.49 -22.77
N ASN A 85 -3.94 -0.11 -21.55
CA ASN A 85 -4.28 -1.06 -20.47
C ASN A 85 -3.22 -2.16 -20.24
N ALA A 86 -1.95 -1.82 -20.41
CA ALA A 86 -0.86 -2.74 -20.16
C ALA A 86 -0.91 -3.29 -18.72
N VAL A 87 -0.76 -4.59 -18.61
CA VAL A 87 -0.84 -5.32 -17.35
C VAL A 87 0.55 -5.45 -16.73
N VAL A 88 0.62 -5.19 -15.44
CA VAL A 88 1.80 -5.42 -14.61
C VAL A 88 1.70 -6.81 -14.02
N THR A 89 2.73 -7.62 -14.22
CA THR A 89 2.88 -8.94 -13.59
C THR A 89 4.27 -9.06 -12.98
N LEU A 90 4.42 -9.94 -11.99
CA LEU A 90 5.73 -10.18 -11.38
C LEU A 90 6.58 -11.12 -12.24
N THR A 91 7.87 -10.85 -12.29
CA THR A 91 8.87 -11.81 -12.75
C THR A 91 9.19 -12.81 -11.63
N GLU A 92 10.03 -13.80 -11.90
CA GLU A 92 10.54 -14.71 -10.85
C GLU A 92 11.21 -13.93 -9.70
N GLU A 93 12.06 -12.96 -10.02
CA GLU A 93 12.70 -12.09 -9.02
C GLU A 93 11.68 -11.19 -8.30
N GLY A 94 10.64 -10.75 -9.01
CA GLY A 94 9.52 -10.01 -8.41
C GLY A 94 8.73 -10.85 -7.41
N VAL A 95 8.54 -12.13 -7.68
CA VAL A 95 7.89 -13.06 -6.73
C VAL A 95 8.72 -13.22 -5.46
N LYS A 96 10.04 -13.35 -5.57
CA LYS A 96 10.93 -13.41 -4.40
C LYS A 96 10.85 -12.12 -3.57
N LEU A 97 10.85 -10.97 -4.23
CA LEU A 97 10.68 -9.67 -3.56
C LEU A 97 9.31 -9.57 -2.88
N TYR A 98 8.25 -10.01 -3.54
CA TYR A 98 6.90 -10.06 -2.96
C TYR A 98 6.86 -10.92 -1.69
N GLN A 99 7.46 -12.10 -1.72
CA GLN A 99 7.54 -12.98 -0.55
C GLN A 99 8.29 -12.33 0.61
N PHE A 100 9.41 -11.67 0.31
CA PHE A 100 10.17 -10.90 1.31
C PHE A 100 9.32 -9.76 1.91
N ILE A 101 8.60 -9.01 1.08
CA ILE A 101 7.69 -7.94 1.54
C ILE A 101 6.61 -8.51 2.46
N MET A 102 6.00 -9.62 2.09
CA MET A 102 4.95 -10.26 2.90
C MET A 102 5.47 -10.75 4.25
N GLU A 103 6.65 -11.35 4.28
CA GLU A 103 7.31 -11.76 5.53
C GLU A 103 7.54 -10.56 6.46
N LYS A 104 8.04 -9.44 5.93
CA LYS A 104 8.25 -8.21 6.71
C LYS A 104 6.94 -7.56 7.16
N ALA A 105 5.92 -7.59 6.30
CA ALA A 105 4.58 -7.10 6.65
C ALA A 105 3.96 -7.92 7.78
N ASP A 106 4.05 -9.26 7.71
CA ASP A 106 3.54 -10.14 8.76
C ASP A 106 4.25 -9.90 10.10
N ALA A 107 5.57 -9.73 10.07
CA ALA A 107 6.34 -9.40 11.27
C ALA A 107 5.89 -8.06 11.89
N ALA A 108 5.66 -7.04 11.07
CA ALA A 108 5.19 -5.74 11.52
C ALA A 108 3.75 -5.81 12.09
N VAL A 109 2.86 -6.55 11.44
CA VAL A 109 1.48 -6.77 11.92
C VAL A 109 1.49 -7.50 13.26
N ASN A 110 2.30 -8.56 13.39
CA ASN A 110 2.43 -9.29 14.64
C ASN A 110 2.98 -8.42 15.78
N ALA A 111 3.97 -7.57 15.48
CA ALA A 111 4.50 -6.61 16.44
C ALA A 111 3.46 -5.55 16.85
N ALA A 112 2.67 -5.07 15.88
CA ALA A 112 1.60 -4.11 16.13
C ALA A 112 0.45 -4.70 16.97
N ALA A 113 0.18 -6.00 16.81
CA ALA A 113 -0.86 -6.68 17.59
C ALA A 113 -0.55 -6.70 19.10
N GLY A 114 0.73 -6.92 19.48
CA GLY A 114 1.13 -6.87 20.89
C GLY A 114 0.24 -7.72 21.80
N ASP A 115 -0.43 -7.05 22.72
CA ASP A 115 -1.37 -7.64 23.70
C ASP A 115 -2.85 -7.56 23.25
N ILE A 116 -3.12 -7.14 22.01
CA ILE A 116 -4.48 -7.06 21.46
C ILE A 116 -5.03 -8.48 21.29
N THR A 117 -6.23 -8.74 21.83
CA THR A 117 -6.89 -10.04 21.69
C THR A 117 -7.37 -10.27 20.25
N TYR A 118 -7.62 -11.54 19.91
CA TYR A 118 -8.18 -11.88 18.58
C TYR A 118 -9.53 -11.19 18.34
N GLU A 119 -10.40 -11.15 19.33
CA GLU A 119 -11.71 -10.51 19.25
C GLU A 119 -11.59 -9.01 19.01
N GLU A 120 -10.68 -8.33 19.71
CA GLU A 120 -10.38 -6.90 19.50
C GLU A 120 -9.84 -6.65 18.09
N HIS A 121 -8.96 -7.52 17.60
CA HIS A 121 -8.41 -7.43 16.24
C HIS A 121 -9.50 -7.56 15.16
N VAL A 122 -10.44 -8.50 15.32
CA VAL A 122 -11.57 -8.66 14.40
C VAL A 122 -12.45 -7.40 14.38
N ILE A 123 -12.77 -6.86 15.57
CA ILE A 123 -13.57 -5.63 15.69
C ILE A 123 -12.83 -4.44 15.08
N PHE A 124 -11.54 -4.31 15.39
CA PHE A 124 -10.70 -3.23 14.85
C PHE A 124 -10.67 -3.24 13.32
N ASN A 125 -10.44 -4.37 12.69
CA ASN A 125 -10.42 -4.50 11.23
C ASN A 125 -11.77 -4.14 10.60
N LYS A 126 -12.86 -4.59 11.21
CA LYS A 126 -14.22 -4.24 10.78
C LYS A 126 -14.46 -2.72 10.85
N VAL A 127 -14.11 -2.11 11.97
CA VAL A 127 -14.29 -0.66 12.18
C VAL A 127 -13.40 0.13 11.21
N LEU A 128 -12.13 -0.25 11.10
CA LEU A 128 -11.16 0.43 10.22
C LEU A 128 -11.61 0.39 8.76
N SER A 129 -12.08 -0.77 8.27
CA SER A 129 -12.61 -0.92 6.92
C SER A 129 -13.86 -0.06 6.69
N SER A 130 -14.73 0.04 7.68
CA SER A 130 -15.93 0.90 7.61
C SER A 130 -15.54 2.38 7.57
N VAL A 131 -14.58 2.80 8.38
CA VAL A 131 -14.06 4.18 8.38
C VAL A 131 -13.47 4.54 7.03
N ALA A 132 -12.62 3.67 6.47
CA ALA A 132 -12.02 3.88 5.15
C ALA A 132 -13.09 4.05 4.07
N LYS A 133 -14.06 3.14 4.01
CA LYS A 133 -15.18 3.19 3.06
C LYS A 133 -16.00 4.47 3.19
N ASN A 134 -16.31 4.86 4.43
CA ASN A 134 -17.09 6.06 4.68
C ASN A 134 -16.35 7.34 4.27
N LEU A 135 -15.04 7.42 4.55
CA LEU A 135 -14.20 8.54 4.12
C LEU A 135 -14.08 8.61 2.59
N GLU A 136 -13.92 7.48 1.93
CA GLU A 136 -13.90 7.42 0.47
C GLU A 136 -15.22 7.92 -0.14
N SER A 137 -16.34 7.47 0.40
CA SER A 137 -17.67 7.93 -0.04
C SER A 137 -17.85 9.43 0.19
N TYR A 138 -17.41 9.94 1.33
CA TYR A 138 -17.46 11.37 1.64
C TYR A 138 -16.62 12.19 0.65
N TYR A 139 -15.37 11.76 0.42
CA TYR A 139 -14.46 12.39 -0.55
C TYR A 139 -15.07 12.41 -1.95
N ASN A 140 -15.59 11.28 -2.42
CA ASN A 140 -16.24 11.18 -3.73
C ASN A 140 -17.45 12.12 -3.85
N GLY A 141 -18.17 12.34 -2.77
CA GLY A 141 -19.26 13.33 -2.71
C GLY A 141 -18.77 14.77 -2.84
N LEU A 142 -17.60 15.08 -2.29
CA LEU A 142 -16.98 16.42 -2.39
C LEU A 142 -16.56 16.76 -3.82
N ILE A 143 -15.94 15.83 -4.52
CA ILE A 143 -15.39 16.07 -5.87
C ILE A 143 -16.47 16.08 -6.97
N LYS A 144 -17.67 15.58 -6.68
CA LYS A 144 -18.81 15.62 -7.63
C LYS A 144 -19.59 16.95 -7.62
N LYS A 145 -19.25 17.82 -6.69
CA LYS A 145 -19.81 19.17 -6.64
C LYS A 145 -19.03 20.12 -7.52
#